data_ab87547451290465bea7ad82e8b5ec8d
#
_entry.id   ab87547451290465bea7ad82e8b5ec8d
#
_cell.length_a   1.000
_cell.length_b   1.000
_cell.length_c   1.000
_cell.angle_alpha   90.00
_cell.angle_beta   90.00
_cell.angle_gamma   90.00
#
_symmetry.space_group_name_H-M   'P 1'
#
loop_
_entity.id
_entity.type
_entity.pdbx_description
1 polymer ?
#
loop_
_entity_poly.entity_id
_entity_poly.type
_entity_poly.pdbx_seq_one_letter_code
_entity_poly.pdbx_strand_id
1 'polypeptide(L)'
;MTQRTLAESLAAYADSDYYPFHMPGHKRRLTETLTDFPEALQRAARLDITEIDGFDNLHDPEGILKDAEEKAAALYGADSCYYSVNGSTAGLLTAISAAVPEGGKLILARNCHKAVYHSIYLRRLTPVYLYPDIVPGTSLAGTLTKEQIEAALIQNPDASAVLLTSPTYDGITADIASIVETVHRFGKTLIVDAAHGAHFGFHPGFPQSPVALGADLTIVSLHKTMPCLTQTALLLQKGSRVSTERLRLFEGIYQTSSPSYLMMAAMDSCMDMVKKHGAGLWDSFFTERERFLERCSSLKRLQVLTDGTKWSRKMMSETGFLMDSGKILSETSKTCLTGKRFYDILLKQYHLQMEMAAGNYVTAIMTCCDTADGWQRLWDALKEIDDFCVAADEPVQENRKLLAYPVLKQQISLTDALDAPKAQVPLTEAAGQTAGAFINLYPPGIPIVAPGEQITQEAVDVITRYRQMNLPVQGVDHDAITILKLC
;
A
#
# COMPACT_ATOMS: atom_id res chain seq x y z
N MET A 1 9.45 33.64 15.88
CA MET A 1 10.55 32.68 15.71
C MET A 1 9.95 31.50 14.94
N THR A 2 10.54 31.09 13.84
CA THR A 2 10.12 29.88 13.14
C THR A 2 10.37 28.69 14.07
N GLN A 3 9.34 27.94 14.37
CA GLN A 3 9.40 26.76 15.21
C GLN A 3 10.34 25.73 14.55
N ARG A 4 11.27 25.15 15.33
CA ARG A 4 12.21 24.13 14.83
C ARG A 4 11.45 22.86 14.48
N THR A 5 11.88 22.19 13.41
CA THR A 5 11.43 20.84 13.11
C THR A 5 11.97 19.84 14.14
N LEU A 6 11.36 18.65 14.21
CA LEU A 6 11.85 17.58 15.09
C LEU A 6 13.32 17.22 14.76
N ALA A 7 13.66 17.15 13.46
CA ALA A 7 15.03 16.85 13.01
C ALA A 7 16.04 17.92 13.49
N GLU A 8 15.68 19.21 13.37
CA GLU A 8 16.52 20.32 13.87
C GLU A 8 16.68 20.28 15.38
N SER A 9 15.63 19.91 16.11
CA SER A 9 15.66 19.76 17.58
C SER A 9 16.54 18.59 18.01
N LEU A 10 16.45 17.45 17.33
CA LEU A 10 17.33 16.29 17.56
C LEU A 10 18.80 16.62 17.27
N ALA A 11 19.08 17.34 16.19
CA ALA A 11 20.44 17.78 15.87
C ALA A 11 21.01 18.72 16.95
N ALA A 12 20.21 19.70 17.38
CA ALA A 12 20.62 20.63 18.46
C ALA A 12 20.87 19.89 19.78
N TYR A 13 20.02 18.89 20.11
CA TYR A 13 20.25 18.06 21.29
C TYR A 13 21.48 17.16 21.16
N ALA A 14 21.73 16.61 19.96
CA ALA A 14 22.94 15.81 19.70
C ALA A 14 24.26 16.60 19.88
N ASP A 15 24.22 17.92 19.62
CA ASP A 15 25.38 18.83 19.76
C ASP A 15 25.45 19.50 21.14
N SER A 16 24.49 19.22 22.03
CA SER A 16 24.48 19.74 23.42
C SER A 16 25.45 19.00 24.33
N ASP A 17 25.71 19.56 25.50
CA ASP A 17 26.55 18.98 26.55
C ASP A 17 25.78 18.03 27.51
N TYR A 18 24.48 17.76 27.24
CA TYR A 18 23.72 16.83 28.04
C TYR A 18 24.26 15.40 27.92
N TYR A 19 24.63 14.81 29.07
CA TYR A 19 25.05 13.41 29.13
C TYR A 19 23.81 12.49 29.25
N PRO A 20 23.60 11.54 28.31
CA PRO A 20 22.36 10.75 28.22
C PRO A 20 22.34 9.57 29.21
N PHE A 21 21.94 9.78 30.46
CA PHE A 21 21.68 8.67 31.40
C PHE A 21 20.38 7.91 31.09
N HIS A 22 19.59 8.37 30.15
CA HIS A 22 18.37 7.74 29.63
C HIS A 22 18.66 6.70 28.55
N MET A 23 17.61 5.96 28.08
CA MET A 23 17.66 5.12 26.91
C MET A 23 17.76 6.00 25.63
N PRO A 24 18.26 5.47 24.49
CA PRO A 24 18.75 4.11 24.25
C PRO A 24 20.14 3.81 24.85
N GLY A 25 20.45 2.49 24.94
CA GLY A 25 21.68 2.00 25.59
C GLY A 25 23.00 2.41 24.96
N HIS A 26 22.99 2.82 23.66
CA HIS A 26 24.18 3.33 22.95
C HIS A 26 24.63 4.72 23.42
N LYS A 27 23.84 5.40 24.24
CA LYS A 27 24.18 6.70 24.87
C LYS A 27 24.61 7.78 23.87
N ARG A 28 24.22 7.67 22.59
CA ARG A 28 24.62 8.53 21.46
C ARG A 28 26.16 8.59 21.24
N ARG A 29 26.92 7.65 21.80
CA ARG A 29 28.39 7.66 21.90
C ARG A 29 29.04 6.43 21.26
N LEU A 30 28.41 5.82 20.25
CA LEU A 30 28.96 4.64 19.56
C LEU A 30 30.37 4.90 18.98
N THR A 31 30.63 6.13 18.50
CA THR A 31 31.94 6.53 17.95
C THR A 31 33.07 6.48 18.97
N GLU A 32 32.79 6.67 20.25
CA GLU A 32 33.78 6.71 21.31
C GLU A 32 34.09 5.32 21.91
N THR A 33 33.11 4.40 21.78
CA THR A 33 33.15 3.12 22.49
C THR A 33 33.33 1.93 21.54
N LEU A 34 32.84 2.02 20.28
CA LEU A 34 32.79 0.91 19.32
C LEU A 34 33.24 1.40 17.93
N THR A 35 34.55 1.36 17.70
CA THR A 35 35.16 1.81 16.41
C THR A 35 34.75 0.94 15.23
N ASP A 36 34.34 -0.31 15.46
CA ASP A 36 33.93 -1.26 14.41
C ASP A 36 32.45 -1.13 14.01
N PHE A 37 31.70 -0.25 14.67
CA PHE A 37 30.30 -0.03 14.31
C PHE A 37 30.21 0.83 13.02
N PRO A 38 29.39 0.45 12.01
CA PRO A 38 29.31 1.16 10.74
C PRO A 38 29.03 2.66 10.92
N GLU A 39 29.79 3.53 10.27
CA GLU A 39 29.73 4.99 10.43
C GLU A 39 28.31 5.55 10.22
N ALA A 40 27.56 5.03 9.22
CA ALA A 40 26.19 5.45 8.98
C ALA A 40 25.28 5.22 10.22
N LEU A 41 25.43 4.07 10.90
CA LEU A 41 24.67 3.76 12.10
C LEU A 41 25.15 4.57 13.32
N GLN A 42 26.44 4.89 13.39
CA GLN A 42 26.98 5.78 14.42
C GLN A 42 26.36 7.19 14.31
N ARG A 43 26.23 7.71 13.08
CA ARG A 43 25.59 9.03 12.81
C ARG A 43 24.10 8.98 13.18
N ALA A 44 23.39 7.91 12.81
CA ALA A 44 21.97 7.74 13.17
C ALA A 44 21.79 7.70 14.70
N ALA A 45 22.64 6.95 15.42
CA ALA A 45 22.56 6.82 16.87
C ALA A 45 22.77 8.15 17.63
N ARG A 46 23.46 9.15 17.02
CA ARG A 46 23.58 10.48 17.63
C ARG A 46 22.24 11.21 17.75
N LEU A 47 21.32 10.93 16.84
CA LEU A 47 19.98 11.55 16.77
C LEU A 47 18.91 10.68 17.41
N ASP A 48 19.24 9.44 17.81
CA ASP A 48 18.29 8.50 18.35
C ASP A 48 18.09 8.70 19.86
N ILE A 49 16.84 8.90 20.24
CA ILE A 49 16.40 9.13 21.62
C ILE A 49 15.10 8.38 21.88
N THR A 50 14.64 8.42 23.12
CA THR A 50 13.26 8.06 23.50
C THR A 50 12.48 9.30 23.94
N GLU A 51 11.36 9.11 24.62
CA GLU A 51 10.53 10.17 25.21
C GLU A 51 11.29 10.85 26.35
N ILE A 52 11.93 11.98 26.08
CA ILE A 52 12.63 12.79 27.05
C ILE A 52 12.08 14.22 27.06
N ASP A 53 12.36 14.96 28.11
CA ASP A 53 11.91 16.34 28.26
C ASP A 53 12.25 17.19 27.03
N GLY A 54 11.24 17.89 26.51
CA GLY A 54 11.35 18.73 25.32
C GLY A 54 11.15 18.03 23.96
N PHE A 55 10.95 16.69 23.95
CA PHE A 55 10.75 15.92 22.71
C PHE A 55 9.39 15.23 22.58
N ASP A 56 8.50 15.45 23.58
CA ASP A 56 7.12 14.98 23.54
C ASP A 56 6.98 13.44 23.63
N ASN A 57 5.75 12.93 23.56
CA ASN A 57 5.41 11.50 23.59
C ASN A 57 4.41 11.21 22.46
N LEU A 58 4.72 10.27 21.56
CA LEU A 58 3.84 9.91 20.43
C LEU A 58 2.44 9.47 20.87
N HIS A 59 2.33 8.79 22.03
CA HIS A 59 1.04 8.27 22.51
C HIS A 59 0.19 9.31 23.26
N ASP A 60 0.78 10.46 23.60
CA ASP A 60 0.10 11.61 24.24
C ASP A 60 0.78 12.92 23.80
N PRO A 61 0.67 13.29 22.51
CA PRO A 61 1.41 14.43 21.98
C PRO A 61 0.82 15.76 22.46
N GLU A 62 1.65 16.58 23.09
CA GLU A 62 1.27 17.92 23.59
C GLU A 62 2.16 19.03 23.03
N GLY A 63 3.33 18.70 22.48
CA GLY A 63 4.37 19.62 22.05
C GLY A 63 4.78 19.42 20.59
N ILE A 64 6.08 19.16 20.36
CA ILE A 64 6.69 19.14 19.02
C ILE A 64 6.07 18.05 18.10
N LEU A 65 5.65 16.91 18.65
CA LEU A 65 4.99 15.85 17.87
C LEU A 65 3.57 16.25 17.51
N LYS A 66 2.83 16.90 18.43
CA LYS A 66 1.51 17.45 18.14
C LYS A 66 1.57 18.47 16.99
N ASP A 67 2.51 19.40 17.06
CA ASP A 67 2.71 20.41 16.01
C ASP A 67 3.04 19.76 14.65
N ALA A 68 3.83 18.68 14.67
CA ALA A 68 4.16 17.92 13.48
C ALA A 68 2.93 17.17 12.89
N GLU A 69 2.11 16.56 13.75
CA GLU A 69 0.85 15.92 13.33
C GLU A 69 -0.15 16.94 12.79
N GLU A 70 -0.32 18.10 13.45
CA GLU A 70 -1.20 19.20 12.98
C GLU A 70 -0.75 19.76 11.63
N LYS A 71 0.57 19.91 11.42
CA LYS A 71 1.15 20.30 10.13
C LYS A 71 0.81 19.30 9.03
N ALA A 72 0.99 18.00 9.31
CA ALA A 72 0.67 16.95 8.35
C ALA A 72 -0.84 16.90 8.04
N ALA A 73 -1.70 17.04 9.06
CA ALA A 73 -3.14 17.12 8.88
C ALA A 73 -3.54 18.27 7.96
N ALA A 74 -3.00 19.47 8.22
CA ALA A 74 -3.27 20.65 7.40
C ALA A 74 -2.86 20.48 5.94
N LEU A 75 -1.70 19.86 5.67
CA LEU A 75 -1.21 19.62 4.31
C LEU A 75 -2.09 18.66 3.52
N TYR A 76 -2.64 17.62 4.17
CA TYR A 76 -3.55 16.67 3.54
C TYR A 76 -5.02 17.11 3.53
N GLY A 77 -5.37 18.20 4.20
CA GLY A 77 -6.76 18.64 4.37
C GLY A 77 -7.57 17.77 5.34
N ALA A 78 -6.87 17.07 6.24
CA ALA A 78 -7.45 16.30 7.34
C ALA A 78 -7.76 17.18 8.55
N ASP A 79 -8.61 16.70 9.46
CA ASP A 79 -8.88 17.38 10.73
C ASP A 79 -7.90 16.92 11.82
N SER A 80 -7.39 15.69 11.70
CA SER A 80 -6.34 15.15 12.57
C SER A 80 -5.43 14.19 11.81
N CYS A 81 -4.19 14.08 12.28
CA CYS A 81 -3.19 13.15 11.77
C CYS A 81 -2.57 12.40 12.94
N TYR A 82 -2.24 11.14 12.75
CA TYR A 82 -1.58 10.27 13.71
C TYR A 82 -0.34 9.66 13.03
N TYR A 83 0.83 9.88 13.60
CA TYR A 83 2.07 9.31 13.10
C TYR A 83 2.14 7.82 13.40
N SER A 84 2.46 7.00 12.39
CA SER A 84 2.64 5.56 12.57
C SER A 84 4.07 5.14 12.26
N VAL A 85 4.83 4.77 13.30
CA VAL A 85 6.19 4.20 13.19
C VAL A 85 6.17 2.68 12.98
N ASN A 86 5.00 2.05 13.09
CA ASN A 86 4.77 0.65 12.78
C ASN A 86 4.09 0.45 11.40
N GLY A 87 4.21 1.45 10.54
CA GLY A 87 3.75 1.41 9.14
C GLY A 87 2.24 1.49 8.99
N SER A 88 1.78 1.47 7.75
CA SER A 88 0.35 1.41 7.42
C SER A 88 -0.34 0.18 7.99
N THR A 89 0.40 -0.87 8.32
CA THR A 89 -0.15 -2.04 9.02
C THR A 89 -0.79 -1.61 10.34
N ALA A 90 -0.06 -0.91 11.22
CA ALA A 90 -0.62 -0.41 12.47
C ALA A 90 -1.73 0.62 12.23
N GLY A 91 -1.56 1.50 11.23
CA GLY A 91 -2.61 2.46 10.85
C GLY A 91 -3.93 1.79 10.44
N LEU A 92 -3.87 0.72 9.64
CA LEU A 92 -5.06 -0.07 9.24
C LEU A 92 -5.69 -0.79 10.43
N LEU A 93 -4.89 -1.43 11.28
CA LEU A 93 -5.36 -2.09 12.50
C LEU A 93 -6.07 -1.07 13.40
N THR A 94 -5.48 0.10 13.60
CA THR A 94 -6.04 1.20 14.39
C THR A 94 -7.37 1.71 13.80
N ALA A 95 -7.39 2.03 12.51
CA ALA A 95 -8.55 2.57 11.83
C ALA A 95 -9.75 1.62 11.89
N ILE A 96 -9.52 0.33 11.57
CA ILE A 96 -10.58 -0.68 11.58
C ILE A 96 -11.06 -0.93 13.02
N SER A 97 -10.15 -1.05 13.99
CA SER A 97 -10.53 -1.32 15.39
C SER A 97 -11.25 -0.15 16.05
N ALA A 98 -10.96 1.08 15.64
CA ALA A 98 -11.66 2.26 16.11
C ALA A 98 -13.06 2.41 15.48
N ALA A 99 -13.19 2.12 14.17
CA ALA A 99 -14.42 2.31 13.42
C ALA A 99 -15.42 1.15 13.56
N VAL A 100 -14.94 -0.08 13.79
CA VAL A 100 -15.79 -1.28 13.83
C VAL A 100 -15.75 -1.88 15.24
N PRO A 101 -16.90 -2.07 15.90
CA PRO A 101 -16.95 -2.76 17.20
C PRO A 101 -16.49 -4.21 17.05
N GLU A 102 -16.08 -4.83 18.17
CA GLU A 102 -15.75 -6.26 18.19
C GLU A 102 -16.95 -7.10 17.73
N GLY A 103 -16.69 -8.10 16.89
CA GLY A 103 -17.73 -8.90 16.25
C GLY A 103 -18.55 -8.18 15.18
N GLY A 104 -18.30 -6.89 14.96
CA GLY A 104 -19.03 -6.07 13.99
C GLY A 104 -18.79 -6.47 12.55
N LYS A 105 -19.65 -5.96 11.65
CA LYS A 105 -19.59 -6.26 10.22
C LYS A 105 -18.83 -5.18 9.46
N LEU A 106 -17.89 -5.60 8.59
CA LEU A 106 -17.08 -4.76 7.73
C LEU A 106 -17.28 -5.15 6.26
N ILE A 107 -17.74 -4.21 5.43
CA ILE A 107 -17.74 -4.36 3.96
C ILE A 107 -16.35 -3.98 3.47
N LEU A 108 -15.72 -4.82 2.65
CA LEU A 108 -14.33 -4.59 2.23
C LEU A 108 -14.01 -5.13 0.84
N ALA A 109 -13.07 -4.47 0.18
CA ALA A 109 -12.52 -4.95 -1.09
C ALA A 109 -11.72 -6.25 -0.89
N ARG A 110 -11.98 -7.27 -1.71
CA ARG A 110 -11.28 -8.56 -1.64
C ARG A 110 -9.78 -8.43 -1.88
N ASN A 111 -9.35 -7.46 -2.66
CA ASN A 111 -7.96 -7.16 -2.98
C ASN A 111 -7.27 -6.24 -1.95
N CYS A 112 -7.81 -6.11 -0.74
CA CYS A 112 -7.16 -5.35 0.33
C CYS A 112 -5.91 -6.05 0.87
N HIS A 113 -5.03 -5.26 1.51
CA HIS A 113 -3.80 -5.76 2.11
C HIS A 113 -4.07 -6.72 3.27
N LYS A 114 -3.18 -7.70 3.48
CA LYS A 114 -3.29 -8.71 4.56
C LYS A 114 -3.52 -8.13 5.96
N ALA A 115 -3.09 -6.89 6.25
CA ALA A 115 -3.37 -6.22 7.53
C ALA A 115 -4.86 -6.07 7.83
N VAL A 116 -5.71 -5.92 6.80
CA VAL A 116 -7.17 -5.87 6.95
C VAL A 116 -7.69 -7.24 7.43
N TYR A 117 -7.19 -8.33 6.87
CA TYR A 117 -7.53 -9.68 7.32
C TYR A 117 -7.04 -9.97 8.74
N HIS A 118 -5.87 -9.42 9.12
CA HIS A 118 -5.42 -9.49 10.52
C HIS A 118 -6.37 -8.75 11.46
N SER A 119 -6.94 -7.61 11.04
CA SER A 119 -7.96 -6.91 11.84
C SER A 119 -9.23 -7.75 11.99
N ILE A 120 -9.66 -8.46 10.93
CA ILE A 120 -10.81 -9.38 11.00
C ILE A 120 -10.55 -10.44 12.07
N TYR A 121 -9.37 -11.05 12.08
CA TYR A 121 -9.00 -12.03 13.11
C TYR A 121 -8.97 -11.41 14.51
N LEU A 122 -8.20 -10.34 14.70
CA LEU A 122 -7.98 -9.73 16.03
C LEU A 122 -9.26 -9.19 16.65
N ARG A 123 -10.19 -8.68 15.83
CA ARG A 123 -11.45 -8.08 16.27
C ARG A 123 -12.66 -8.98 16.07
N ARG A 124 -12.48 -10.23 15.65
CA ARG A 124 -13.54 -11.22 15.38
C ARG A 124 -14.62 -10.69 14.43
N LEU A 125 -14.21 -9.88 13.42
CA LEU A 125 -15.16 -9.21 12.54
C LEU A 125 -15.85 -10.18 11.58
N THR A 126 -17.03 -9.79 11.13
CA THR A 126 -17.77 -10.46 10.05
C THR A 126 -17.48 -9.72 8.74
N PRO A 127 -16.66 -10.28 7.82
CA PRO A 127 -16.35 -9.63 6.56
C PRO A 127 -17.48 -9.82 5.53
N VAL A 128 -17.74 -8.77 4.74
CA VAL A 128 -18.51 -8.81 3.50
C VAL A 128 -17.59 -8.45 2.36
N TYR A 129 -17.11 -9.44 1.61
CA TYR A 129 -16.14 -9.22 0.53
C TYR A 129 -16.82 -8.72 -0.74
N LEU A 130 -16.29 -7.64 -1.29
CA LEU A 130 -16.61 -7.15 -2.62
C LEU A 130 -15.42 -7.39 -3.54
N TYR A 131 -15.70 -7.91 -4.74
CA TYR A 131 -14.69 -8.30 -5.70
C TYR A 131 -14.55 -7.20 -6.77
N PRO A 132 -13.40 -6.49 -6.83
CA PRO A 132 -13.17 -5.53 -7.90
C PRO A 132 -13.10 -6.23 -9.26
N ASP A 133 -13.66 -5.57 -10.28
CA ASP A 133 -13.57 -6.04 -11.65
C ASP A 133 -12.14 -5.89 -12.20
N ILE A 134 -11.78 -6.73 -13.17
CA ILE A 134 -10.54 -6.56 -13.94
C ILE A 134 -10.73 -5.41 -14.94
N VAL A 135 -9.75 -4.53 -15.02
CA VAL A 135 -9.74 -3.42 -15.99
C VAL A 135 -9.76 -3.98 -17.40
N PRO A 136 -10.74 -3.58 -18.26
CA PRO A 136 -10.93 -4.16 -19.58
C PRO A 136 -9.66 -4.18 -20.44
N GLY A 137 -9.39 -5.32 -21.05
CA GLY A 137 -8.23 -5.52 -21.92
C GLY A 137 -6.87 -5.66 -21.20
N THR A 138 -6.85 -5.73 -19.89
CA THR A 138 -5.62 -5.87 -19.09
C THR A 138 -5.71 -7.04 -18.11
N SER A 139 -4.66 -7.23 -17.31
CA SER A 139 -4.64 -8.12 -16.13
C SER A 139 -4.73 -7.32 -14.81
N LEU A 140 -5.04 -6.02 -14.86
CA LEU A 140 -5.03 -5.15 -13.70
C LEU A 140 -6.34 -5.29 -12.93
N ALA A 141 -6.24 -5.52 -11.62
CA ALA A 141 -7.40 -5.42 -10.75
C ALA A 141 -7.81 -3.95 -10.59
N GLY A 142 -9.09 -3.66 -10.82
CA GLY A 142 -9.69 -2.38 -10.52
C GLY A 142 -9.85 -2.14 -9.02
N THR A 143 -10.68 -1.18 -8.69
CA THR A 143 -11.13 -0.89 -7.34
C THR A 143 -12.65 -1.01 -7.26
N LEU A 144 -13.23 -0.77 -6.08
CA LEU A 144 -14.68 -0.83 -5.92
C LEU A 144 -15.38 0.37 -6.55
N THR A 145 -16.55 0.13 -7.13
CA THR A 145 -17.43 1.21 -7.60
C THR A 145 -18.47 1.57 -6.54
N LYS A 146 -19.06 2.76 -6.66
CA LYS A 146 -20.15 3.20 -5.75
C LYS A 146 -21.36 2.27 -5.83
N GLU A 147 -21.66 1.72 -7.01
CA GLU A 147 -22.78 0.83 -7.24
C GLU A 147 -22.60 -0.50 -6.48
N GLN A 148 -21.40 -1.07 -6.52
CA GLN A 148 -21.06 -2.28 -5.74
C GLN A 148 -21.19 -2.01 -4.24
N ILE A 149 -20.70 -0.87 -3.77
CA ILE A 149 -20.78 -0.47 -2.35
C ILE A 149 -22.22 -0.22 -1.93
N GLU A 150 -23.02 0.51 -2.74
CA GLU A 150 -24.43 0.77 -2.45
C GLU A 150 -25.25 -0.51 -2.35
N ALA A 151 -25.10 -1.42 -3.31
CA ALA A 151 -25.75 -2.72 -3.29
C ALA A 151 -25.39 -3.54 -2.04
N ALA A 152 -24.13 -3.51 -1.63
CA ALA A 152 -23.67 -4.20 -0.42
C ALA A 152 -24.25 -3.58 0.86
N LEU A 153 -24.33 -2.24 0.94
CA LEU A 153 -24.88 -1.52 2.07
C LEU A 153 -26.39 -1.77 2.23
N ILE A 154 -27.14 -1.85 1.12
CA ILE A 154 -28.58 -2.23 1.13
C ILE A 154 -28.76 -3.64 1.69
N GLN A 155 -27.91 -4.59 1.31
CA GLN A 155 -27.97 -5.98 1.76
C GLN A 155 -27.42 -6.17 3.19
N ASN A 156 -26.61 -5.26 3.68
CA ASN A 156 -25.96 -5.34 5.00
C ASN A 156 -26.13 -4.02 5.78
N PRO A 157 -27.37 -3.67 6.17
CA PRO A 157 -27.64 -2.41 6.88
C PRO A 157 -26.98 -2.32 8.27
N ASP A 158 -26.58 -3.47 8.84
CA ASP A 158 -25.85 -3.62 10.09
C ASP A 158 -24.32 -3.46 9.96
N ALA A 159 -23.78 -3.30 8.75
CA ALA A 159 -22.37 -3.02 8.56
C ALA A 159 -21.97 -1.70 9.25
N SER A 160 -20.81 -1.69 9.92
CA SER A 160 -20.30 -0.49 10.61
C SER A 160 -19.51 0.42 9.70
N ALA A 161 -18.74 -0.16 8.79
CA ALA A 161 -17.84 0.58 7.91
C ALA A 161 -17.68 -0.10 6.55
N VAL A 162 -17.19 0.68 5.59
CA VAL A 162 -16.71 0.23 4.28
C VAL A 162 -15.22 0.50 4.20
N LEU A 163 -14.44 -0.47 3.70
CA LEU A 163 -13.01 -0.34 3.45
C LEU A 163 -12.68 -0.67 2.00
N LEU A 164 -11.93 0.21 1.33
CA LEU A 164 -11.37 -0.06 0.00
C LEU A 164 -9.92 0.38 -0.10
N THR A 165 -9.21 -0.18 -1.09
CA THR A 165 -7.84 0.23 -1.44
C THR A 165 -7.88 1.15 -2.65
N SER A 166 -7.38 2.39 -2.49
CA SER A 166 -7.24 3.37 -3.57
C SER A 166 -6.11 4.36 -3.25
N PRO A 167 -5.05 4.41 -4.09
CA PRO A 167 -4.87 3.59 -5.30
C PRO A 167 -4.61 2.12 -5.00
N THR A 168 -4.89 1.25 -5.98
CA THR A 168 -4.41 -0.13 -5.95
C THR A 168 -2.89 -0.17 -6.06
N TYR A 169 -2.29 -1.34 -5.88
CA TYR A 169 -0.83 -1.51 -6.03
C TYR A 169 -0.33 -1.07 -7.42
N ASP A 170 -1.13 -1.32 -8.44
CA ASP A 170 -0.84 -0.95 -9.83
C ASP A 170 -1.18 0.51 -10.17
N GLY A 171 -1.82 1.24 -9.24
CA GLY A 171 -2.12 2.66 -9.39
C GLY A 171 -3.54 2.99 -9.86
N ILE A 172 -4.45 2.02 -9.92
CA ILE A 172 -5.86 2.30 -10.25
C ILE A 172 -6.55 2.96 -9.05
N THR A 173 -7.27 4.07 -9.28
CA THR A 173 -7.95 4.83 -8.23
C THR A 173 -9.46 4.83 -8.41
N ALA A 174 -10.17 4.81 -7.29
CA ALA A 174 -11.63 4.90 -7.22
C ALA A 174 -12.12 6.36 -7.34
N ASP A 175 -13.39 6.53 -7.71
CA ASP A 175 -14.11 7.78 -7.51
C ASP A 175 -14.49 7.93 -6.02
N ILE A 176 -13.53 8.38 -5.22
CA ILE A 176 -13.67 8.51 -3.76
C ILE A 176 -14.80 9.48 -3.41
N ALA A 177 -14.99 10.57 -4.14
CA ALA A 177 -16.03 11.57 -3.83
C ALA A 177 -17.42 10.94 -3.88
N SER A 178 -17.76 10.23 -4.95
CA SER A 178 -19.05 9.55 -5.09
C SER A 178 -19.24 8.42 -4.07
N ILE A 179 -18.14 7.73 -3.71
CA ILE A 179 -18.16 6.66 -2.68
C ILE A 179 -18.41 7.27 -1.29
N VAL A 180 -17.75 8.37 -0.93
CA VAL A 180 -17.99 9.11 0.32
C VAL A 180 -19.47 9.49 0.45
N GLU A 181 -20.03 10.13 -0.59
CA GLU A 181 -21.45 10.51 -0.61
C GLU A 181 -22.36 9.29 -0.37
N THR A 182 -22.08 8.19 -1.07
CA THR A 182 -22.85 6.96 -0.94
C THR A 182 -22.76 6.38 0.47
N VAL A 183 -21.56 6.17 1.01
CA VAL A 183 -21.36 5.58 2.34
C VAL A 183 -21.95 6.44 3.44
N HIS A 184 -21.79 7.77 3.35
CA HIS A 184 -22.33 8.72 4.33
C HIS A 184 -23.86 8.79 4.29
N ARG A 185 -24.50 8.63 3.13
CA ARG A 185 -25.97 8.54 3.01
C ARG A 185 -26.55 7.38 3.80
N PHE A 186 -25.80 6.26 3.92
CA PHE A 186 -26.17 5.14 4.78
C PHE A 186 -25.71 5.31 6.24
N GLY A 187 -25.11 6.43 6.61
CA GLY A 187 -24.62 6.71 7.96
C GLY A 187 -23.42 5.88 8.38
N LYS A 188 -22.65 5.33 7.42
CA LYS A 188 -21.51 4.46 7.67
C LYS A 188 -20.18 5.21 7.57
N THR A 189 -19.11 4.59 8.10
CA THR A 189 -17.74 5.08 8.05
C THR A 189 -17.03 4.58 6.80
N LEU A 190 -16.31 5.47 6.11
CA LEU A 190 -15.43 5.10 4.99
C LEU A 190 -13.97 5.10 5.42
N ILE A 191 -13.32 3.95 5.27
CA ILE A 191 -11.87 3.76 5.47
C ILE A 191 -11.21 3.54 4.11
N VAL A 192 -10.21 4.34 3.77
CA VAL A 192 -9.45 4.19 2.53
C VAL A 192 -8.00 3.81 2.85
N ASP A 193 -7.60 2.62 2.40
CA ASP A 193 -6.20 2.24 2.34
C ASP A 193 -5.57 2.90 1.12
N ALA A 194 -4.94 4.06 1.35
CA ALA A 194 -4.22 4.84 0.37
C ALA A 194 -2.69 4.71 0.56
N ALA A 195 -2.22 3.54 0.99
CA ALA A 195 -0.79 3.32 1.28
C ALA A 195 0.12 3.68 0.09
N HIS A 196 -0.35 3.54 -1.14
CA HIS A 196 0.38 3.94 -2.35
C HIS A 196 0.05 5.35 -2.85
N GLY A 197 -0.76 6.14 -2.13
CA GLY A 197 -1.23 7.47 -2.51
C GLY A 197 -0.74 8.61 -1.61
N ALA A 198 0.41 8.46 -0.93
CA ALA A 198 0.90 9.50 -0.02
C ALA A 198 1.25 10.83 -0.72
N HIS A 199 1.47 10.83 -2.02
CA HIS A 199 1.73 12.03 -2.84
C HIS A 199 0.45 12.68 -3.38
N PHE A 200 -0.72 12.07 -3.19
CA PHE A 200 -1.99 12.58 -3.69
C PHE A 200 -2.34 13.93 -3.06
N GLY A 201 -2.83 14.86 -3.90
CA GLY A 201 -3.21 16.22 -3.50
C GLY A 201 -2.07 17.24 -3.50
N PHE A 202 -0.80 16.83 -3.68
CA PHE A 202 0.34 17.76 -3.66
C PHE A 202 0.70 18.37 -5.02
N HIS A 203 0.06 17.91 -6.11
CA HIS A 203 0.18 18.51 -7.42
C HIS A 203 -1.10 18.25 -8.25
N PRO A 204 -1.54 19.18 -9.14
CA PRO A 204 -2.75 18.99 -9.95
C PRO A 204 -2.72 17.77 -10.90
N GLY A 205 -1.53 17.27 -11.25
CA GLY A 205 -1.36 16.07 -12.07
C GLY A 205 -1.59 14.75 -11.31
N PHE A 206 -1.82 14.79 -10.00
CA PHE A 206 -2.21 13.63 -9.21
C PHE A 206 -3.67 13.70 -8.78
N PRO A 207 -4.31 12.56 -8.49
CA PRO A 207 -5.60 12.53 -7.82
C PRO A 207 -5.56 13.30 -6.48
N GLN A 208 -6.72 13.74 -6.00
CA GLN A 208 -6.82 14.33 -4.67
C GLN A 208 -6.70 13.25 -3.59
N SER A 209 -6.21 13.65 -2.41
CA SER A 209 -6.14 12.76 -1.26
C SER A 209 -7.56 12.33 -0.83
N PRO A 210 -7.79 11.04 -0.53
CA PRO A 210 -9.08 10.54 -0.07
C PRO A 210 -9.64 11.29 1.15
N VAL A 211 -8.79 11.69 2.08
CA VAL A 211 -9.21 12.46 3.26
C VAL A 211 -9.74 13.86 2.88
N ALA A 212 -9.10 14.51 1.91
CA ALA A 212 -9.56 15.81 1.40
C ALA A 212 -10.90 15.70 0.66
N LEU A 213 -11.19 14.53 0.08
CA LEU A 213 -12.47 14.22 -0.56
C LEU A 213 -13.56 13.77 0.44
N GLY A 214 -13.23 13.69 1.74
CA GLY A 214 -14.19 13.41 2.80
C GLY A 214 -14.21 11.97 3.31
N ALA A 215 -13.25 11.11 2.94
CA ALA A 215 -13.09 9.80 3.58
C ALA A 215 -12.81 10.00 5.08
N ASP A 216 -13.51 9.24 5.94
CA ASP A 216 -13.42 9.44 7.39
C ASP A 216 -12.05 9.08 7.94
N LEU A 217 -11.46 7.99 7.43
CA LEU A 217 -10.12 7.55 7.76
C LEU A 217 -9.36 7.20 6.47
N THR A 218 -8.15 7.74 6.35
CA THR A 218 -7.25 7.46 5.23
C THR A 218 -5.88 7.07 5.75
N ILE A 219 -5.32 5.97 5.28
CA ILE A 219 -4.00 5.50 5.67
C ILE A 219 -3.05 5.68 4.49
N VAL A 220 -1.93 6.39 4.69
CA VAL A 220 -0.90 6.60 3.69
C VAL A 220 0.45 6.10 4.18
N SER A 221 1.22 5.42 3.32
CA SER A 221 2.62 5.06 3.60
C SER A 221 3.54 6.11 3.00
N LEU A 222 4.15 6.96 3.82
CA LEU A 222 5.06 7.99 3.32
C LEU A 222 6.24 7.37 2.56
N HIS A 223 6.80 6.29 3.10
CA HIS A 223 7.98 5.64 2.53
C HIS A 223 7.79 5.02 1.14
N LYS A 224 6.54 4.85 0.66
CA LYS A 224 6.29 4.23 -0.65
C LYS A 224 6.40 5.22 -1.80
N THR A 225 5.92 6.44 -1.61
CA THR A 225 5.78 7.43 -2.69
C THR A 225 6.25 8.83 -2.33
N MET A 226 6.74 9.02 -1.09
CA MET A 226 7.31 10.25 -0.60
C MET A 226 8.74 10.01 -0.10
N PRO A 227 9.63 11.03 -0.08
CA PRO A 227 11.00 10.88 0.41
C PRO A 227 11.04 10.74 1.94
N CYS A 228 10.74 9.54 2.41
CA CYS A 228 10.69 9.22 3.84
C CYS A 228 11.29 7.84 4.10
N LEU A 229 11.68 7.58 5.36
CA LEU A 229 12.26 6.29 5.75
C LEU A 229 11.23 5.18 5.70
N THR A 230 11.66 3.97 5.37
CA THR A 230 10.82 2.77 5.40
C THR A 230 10.11 2.63 6.74
N GLN A 231 8.88 2.09 6.72
CA GLN A 231 8.01 1.88 7.89
C GLN A 231 7.22 3.13 8.33
N THR A 232 7.49 4.33 7.78
CA THR A 232 6.76 5.55 8.12
C THR A 232 5.39 5.60 7.43
N ALA A 233 4.36 5.95 8.17
CA ALA A 233 2.99 6.09 7.67
C ALA A 233 2.21 7.12 8.48
N LEU A 234 1.08 7.58 7.91
CA LEU A 234 0.13 8.46 8.57
C LEU A 234 -1.26 7.81 8.55
N LEU A 235 -1.98 7.94 9.65
CA LEU A 235 -3.42 7.78 9.71
C LEU A 235 -4.05 9.17 9.76
N LEU A 236 -4.86 9.49 8.77
CA LEU A 236 -5.52 10.78 8.59
C LEU A 236 -7.01 10.63 8.90
N GLN A 237 -7.56 11.55 9.68
CA GLN A 237 -8.97 11.57 10.07
C GLN A 237 -9.69 12.80 9.52
N LYS A 238 -10.93 12.59 9.04
CA LYS A 238 -11.87 13.66 8.65
C LYS A 238 -13.20 13.48 9.35
N GLY A 239 -13.74 14.58 9.88
CA GLY A 239 -15.01 14.56 10.60
C GLY A 239 -14.95 13.83 11.95
N SER A 240 -16.11 13.52 12.50
CA SER A 240 -16.28 12.98 13.86
C SER A 240 -16.99 11.61 13.91
N ARG A 241 -17.10 10.89 12.77
CA ARG A 241 -17.75 9.56 12.74
C ARG A 241 -16.97 8.52 13.55
N VAL A 242 -15.67 8.69 13.65
CA VAL A 242 -14.81 7.85 14.49
C VAL A 242 -14.26 8.70 15.62
N SER A 243 -14.36 8.22 16.86
CA SER A 243 -13.88 8.94 18.03
C SER A 243 -12.35 9.03 18.04
N THR A 244 -11.82 10.23 18.25
CA THR A 244 -10.38 10.50 18.47
C THR A 244 -9.82 9.67 19.63
N GLU A 245 -10.57 9.54 20.73
CA GLU A 245 -10.17 8.74 21.89
C GLU A 245 -9.99 7.26 21.53
N ARG A 246 -10.90 6.72 20.69
CA ARG A 246 -10.75 5.33 20.21
C ARG A 246 -9.56 5.18 19.26
N LEU A 247 -9.28 6.15 18.42
CA LEU A 247 -8.10 6.13 17.56
C LEU A 247 -6.82 6.14 18.40
N ARG A 248 -6.68 7.04 19.37
CA ARG A 248 -5.52 7.08 20.28
C ARG A 248 -5.37 5.80 21.10
N LEU A 249 -6.48 5.22 21.58
CA LEU A 249 -6.46 3.94 22.29
C LEU A 249 -5.84 2.83 21.43
N PHE A 250 -6.35 2.64 20.20
CA PHE A 250 -5.85 1.57 19.34
C PHE A 250 -4.48 1.87 18.73
N GLU A 251 -4.14 3.13 18.54
CA GLU A 251 -2.78 3.54 18.20
C GLU A 251 -1.79 3.07 19.27
N GLY A 252 -2.08 3.32 20.55
CA GLY A 252 -1.27 2.87 21.67
C GLY A 252 -1.20 1.33 21.81
N ILE A 253 -2.25 0.61 21.38
CA ILE A 253 -2.25 -0.87 21.39
C ILE A 253 -1.38 -1.46 20.26
N TYR A 254 -1.42 -0.86 19.07
CA TYR A 254 -0.78 -1.44 17.87
C TYR A 254 0.59 -0.84 17.54
N GLN A 255 1.01 0.21 18.24
CA GLN A 255 2.35 0.76 18.11
C GLN A 255 3.25 0.44 19.30
N THR A 256 4.56 0.46 19.06
CA THR A 256 5.56 0.29 20.10
C THR A 256 5.47 1.41 21.14
N SER A 257 5.72 1.09 22.41
CA SER A 257 5.82 2.09 23.49
C SER A 257 7.11 2.92 23.44
N SER A 258 8.07 2.54 22.59
CA SER A 258 9.33 3.27 22.38
C SER A 258 9.46 3.60 20.89
N PRO A 259 8.72 4.60 20.38
CA PRO A 259 8.71 4.95 18.97
C PRO A 259 10.06 5.54 18.53
N SER A 260 10.48 5.22 17.32
CA SER A 260 11.73 5.74 16.75
C SER A 260 11.60 7.23 16.41
N TYR A 261 12.35 8.07 17.12
CA TYR A 261 12.44 9.51 16.85
C TYR A 261 13.07 9.81 15.49
N LEU A 262 13.95 8.95 14.98
CA LEU A 262 14.48 9.05 13.62
C LEU A 262 13.38 8.93 12.57
N MET A 263 12.45 8.00 12.75
CA MET A 263 11.31 7.85 11.84
C MET A 263 10.36 9.03 11.93
N MET A 264 10.06 9.51 13.13
CA MET A 264 9.18 10.68 13.33
C MET A 264 9.83 11.95 12.76
N ALA A 265 11.13 12.13 12.94
CA ALA A 265 11.87 13.24 12.34
C ALA A 265 11.89 13.17 10.81
N ALA A 266 11.97 11.97 10.23
CA ALA A 266 11.86 11.79 8.78
C ALA A 266 10.46 12.16 8.28
N MET A 267 9.38 11.77 8.99
CA MET A 267 8.02 12.15 8.65
C MET A 267 7.82 13.68 8.74
N ASP A 268 8.27 14.31 9.82
CA ASP A 268 8.16 15.75 10.00
C ASP A 268 8.95 16.53 8.93
N SER A 269 10.19 16.09 8.63
CA SER A 269 11.02 16.68 7.57
C SER A 269 10.40 16.50 6.19
N CYS A 270 9.77 15.36 5.91
CA CYS A 270 9.06 15.12 4.66
C CYS A 270 7.88 16.11 4.51
N MET A 271 7.09 16.31 5.55
CA MET A 271 5.98 17.27 5.53
C MET A 271 6.48 18.71 5.42
N ASP A 272 7.56 19.06 6.08
CA ASP A 272 8.17 20.39 5.97
C ASP A 272 8.72 20.67 4.56
N MET A 273 9.32 19.66 3.91
CA MET A 273 9.75 19.72 2.52
C MET A 273 8.55 19.97 1.57
N VAL A 274 7.46 19.24 1.75
CA VAL A 274 6.22 19.47 0.97
C VAL A 274 5.70 20.88 1.18
N LYS A 275 5.66 21.37 2.43
CA LYS A 275 5.22 22.74 2.76
C LYS A 275 6.08 23.81 2.08
N LYS A 276 7.39 23.61 2.05
CA LYS A 276 8.36 24.61 1.52
C LYS A 276 8.49 24.56 0.00
N HIS A 277 8.44 23.37 -0.59
CA HIS A 277 8.83 23.14 -1.99
C HIS A 277 7.75 22.45 -2.83
N GLY A 278 6.62 22.07 -2.26
CA GLY A 278 5.59 21.17 -2.79
C GLY A 278 5.38 21.22 -4.30
N ALA A 279 4.89 22.35 -4.85
CA ALA A 279 4.62 22.44 -6.29
C ALA A 279 5.87 22.23 -7.15
N GLY A 280 6.99 22.89 -6.83
CA GLY A 280 8.22 22.84 -7.64
C GLY A 280 8.91 21.47 -7.69
N LEU A 281 8.75 20.64 -6.64
CA LEU A 281 9.24 19.27 -6.63
C LEU A 281 8.55 18.40 -7.69
N TRP A 282 7.25 18.54 -7.79
CA TRP A 282 6.43 17.75 -8.70
C TRP A 282 6.44 18.30 -10.13
N ASP A 283 6.67 19.60 -10.33
CA ASP A 283 6.80 20.20 -11.67
C ASP A 283 7.97 19.55 -12.45
N SER A 284 9.11 19.33 -11.79
CA SER A 284 10.25 18.63 -12.39
C SER A 284 9.92 17.18 -12.73
N PHE A 285 9.24 16.47 -11.83
CA PHE A 285 8.76 15.10 -12.05
C PHE A 285 7.84 15.03 -13.28
N PHE A 286 6.83 15.89 -13.38
CA PHE A 286 5.90 15.89 -14.51
C PHE A 286 6.59 16.26 -15.82
N THR A 287 7.57 17.18 -15.80
CA THR A 287 8.38 17.54 -16.98
C THR A 287 9.13 16.32 -17.53
N GLU A 288 9.83 15.58 -16.68
CA GLU A 288 10.58 14.39 -17.12
C GLU A 288 9.64 13.26 -17.55
N ARG A 289 8.53 13.10 -16.83
CA ARG A 289 7.49 12.13 -17.16
C ARG A 289 6.87 12.38 -18.54
N GLU A 290 6.53 13.61 -18.87
CA GLU A 290 5.98 13.97 -20.18
C GLU A 290 6.96 13.64 -21.31
N ARG A 291 8.25 14.02 -21.16
CA ARG A 291 9.30 13.66 -22.10
C ARG A 291 9.43 12.15 -22.30
N PHE A 292 9.39 11.41 -21.19
CA PHE A 292 9.42 9.94 -21.22
C PHE A 292 8.23 9.36 -21.99
N LEU A 293 7.00 9.81 -21.71
CA LEU A 293 5.79 9.32 -22.38
C LEU A 293 5.74 9.67 -23.86
N GLU A 294 6.21 10.86 -24.24
CA GLU A 294 6.34 11.24 -25.66
C GLU A 294 7.22 10.23 -26.40
N ARG A 295 8.38 9.91 -25.84
CA ARG A 295 9.30 8.91 -26.41
C ARG A 295 8.69 7.51 -26.43
N CYS A 296 7.99 7.08 -25.38
CA CYS A 296 7.32 5.78 -25.28
C CYS A 296 6.26 5.58 -26.36
N SER A 297 5.72 6.66 -26.95
CA SER A 297 4.77 6.57 -28.06
C SER A 297 5.36 5.91 -29.33
N SER A 298 6.69 5.83 -29.45
CA SER A 298 7.41 5.20 -30.55
C SER A 298 7.67 3.70 -30.37
N LEU A 299 7.37 3.13 -29.20
CA LEU A 299 7.48 1.69 -28.92
C LEU A 299 6.47 0.91 -29.79
N LYS A 300 6.93 -0.21 -30.35
CA LYS A 300 6.15 -1.02 -31.30
C LYS A 300 5.53 -2.26 -30.67
N ARG A 301 6.23 -2.86 -29.71
CA ARG A 301 5.92 -4.15 -29.08
C ARG A 301 5.62 -4.02 -27.60
N LEU A 302 6.42 -3.23 -26.89
CA LEU A 302 6.12 -2.89 -25.51
C LEU A 302 5.06 -1.78 -25.45
N GLN A 303 4.25 -1.79 -24.40
CA GLN A 303 3.25 -0.76 -24.14
C GLN A 303 3.45 -0.20 -22.72
N VAL A 304 3.41 1.11 -22.59
CA VAL A 304 3.42 1.78 -21.28
C VAL A 304 1.99 2.12 -20.87
N LEU A 305 1.54 1.55 -19.75
CA LEU A 305 0.25 1.81 -19.14
C LEU A 305 0.47 2.75 -17.94
N THR A 306 -0.04 3.95 -18.05
CA THR A 306 0.01 4.99 -17.01
C THR A 306 -0.98 6.10 -17.37
N ASP A 307 -1.21 7.04 -16.45
CA ASP A 307 -2.04 8.20 -16.73
C ASP A 307 -1.53 9.02 -17.93
N GLY A 308 -2.42 9.79 -18.59
CA GLY A 308 -2.09 10.60 -19.77
C GLY A 308 -1.88 9.82 -21.07
N THR A 309 -1.91 8.48 -21.05
CA THR A 309 -1.82 7.64 -22.27
C THR A 309 -3.19 7.46 -22.95
N LYS A 310 -3.18 6.97 -24.18
CA LYS A 310 -4.45 6.58 -24.87
C LYS A 310 -5.19 5.50 -24.10
N TRP A 311 -4.44 4.59 -23.49
CA TRP A 311 -4.98 3.51 -22.68
C TRP A 311 -5.72 4.05 -21.45
N SER A 312 -5.11 4.94 -20.67
CA SER A 312 -5.76 5.47 -19.44
C SER A 312 -7.02 6.28 -19.77
N ARG A 313 -7.00 7.06 -20.83
CA ARG A 313 -8.22 7.78 -21.29
C ARG A 313 -9.36 6.84 -21.68
N LYS A 314 -9.03 5.72 -22.34
CA LYS A 314 -10.02 4.69 -22.68
C LYS A 314 -10.55 4.03 -21.40
N MET A 315 -9.66 3.60 -20.50
CA MET A 315 -10.02 3.02 -19.20
C MET A 315 -10.97 3.95 -18.43
N MET A 316 -10.61 5.22 -18.31
CA MET A 316 -11.44 6.21 -17.61
C MET A 316 -12.84 6.33 -18.22
N SER A 317 -12.95 6.34 -19.56
CA SER A 317 -14.25 6.44 -20.22
C SER A 317 -15.11 5.17 -20.07
N GLU A 318 -14.51 3.99 -19.93
CA GLU A 318 -15.22 2.71 -19.82
C GLU A 318 -15.55 2.34 -18.35
N THR A 319 -14.74 2.75 -17.39
CA THR A 319 -14.84 2.29 -16.00
C THR A 319 -15.04 3.41 -14.98
N GLY A 320 -14.77 4.66 -15.33
CA GLY A 320 -14.70 5.80 -14.40
C GLY A 320 -13.46 5.82 -13.52
N PHE A 321 -12.56 4.83 -13.62
CA PHE A 321 -11.32 4.78 -12.84
C PHE A 321 -10.29 5.76 -13.38
N LEU A 322 -9.47 6.30 -12.47
CA LEU A 322 -8.28 7.09 -12.81
C LEU A 322 -7.03 6.23 -12.59
N MET A 323 -5.89 6.73 -13.08
CA MET A 323 -4.59 6.11 -12.91
C MET A 323 -3.63 7.05 -12.22
N ASP A 324 -2.91 6.55 -11.23
CA ASP A 324 -1.82 7.28 -10.57
C ASP A 324 -0.66 7.56 -11.54
N SER A 325 -0.34 8.83 -11.73
CA SER A 325 0.75 9.28 -12.59
C SER A 325 2.14 8.85 -12.10
N GLY A 326 2.28 8.49 -10.82
CA GLY A 326 3.51 7.93 -10.23
C GLY A 326 3.75 6.46 -10.54
N LYS A 327 2.81 5.77 -11.20
CA LYS A 327 2.95 4.37 -11.60
C LYS A 327 3.21 4.25 -13.09
N ILE A 328 4.31 3.61 -13.44
CA ILE A 328 4.68 3.28 -14.83
C ILE A 328 4.66 1.76 -14.98
N LEU A 329 3.65 1.24 -15.67
CA LEU A 329 3.56 -0.18 -15.97
C LEU A 329 4.03 -0.40 -17.41
N SER A 330 5.06 -1.25 -17.57
CA SER A 330 5.56 -1.64 -18.89
C SER A 330 5.05 -3.03 -19.23
N GLU A 331 4.19 -3.12 -20.24
CA GLU A 331 3.47 -4.31 -20.63
C GLU A 331 4.12 -5.01 -21.84
N THR A 332 4.15 -6.35 -21.80
CA THR A 332 4.78 -7.23 -22.81
C THR A 332 3.78 -8.04 -23.61
N SER A 333 2.49 -7.71 -23.61
CA SER A 333 1.41 -8.51 -24.23
C SER A 333 1.60 -8.80 -25.73
N LYS A 334 2.32 -7.93 -26.45
CA LYS A 334 2.63 -8.10 -27.85
C LYS A 334 3.98 -8.79 -28.12
N THR A 335 4.59 -9.36 -27.09
CA THR A 335 5.90 -10.03 -27.18
C THR A 335 5.84 -11.45 -26.64
N CYS A 336 6.89 -12.24 -26.86
CA CYS A 336 7.06 -13.56 -26.23
C CYS A 336 7.51 -13.48 -24.77
N LEU A 337 7.75 -12.28 -24.20
CA LEU A 337 8.23 -12.10 -22.85
C LEU A 337 7.08 -12.21 -21.83
N THR A 338 7.31 -12.93 -20.74
CA THR A 338 6.49 -12.82 -19.54
C THR A 338 6.95 -11.63 -18.70
N GLY A 339 6.09 -11.08 -17.84
CA GLY A 339 6.47 -10.01 -16.91
C GLY A 339 7.69 -10.38 -16.07
N LYS A 340 7.75 -11.63 -15.56
CA LYS A 340 8.91 -12.11 -14.79
C LYS A 340 10.20 -12.14 -15.62
N ARG A 341 10.16 -12.62 -16.87
CA ARG A 341 11.35 -12.63 -17.74
C ARG A 341 11.80 -11.21 -18.08
N PHE A 342 10.86 -10.33 -18.31
CA PHE A 342 11.12 -8.92 -18.56
C PHE A 342 11.77 -8.23 -17.34
N TYR A 343 11.24 -8.48 -16.15
CA TYR A 343 11.85 -8.01 -14.89
C TYR A 343 13.29 -8.49 -14.74
N ASP A 344 13.57 -9.78 -15.00
CA ASP A 344 14.92 -10.35 -14.90
C ASP A 344 15.90 -9.73 -15.90
N ILE A 345 15.43 -9.37 -17.09
CA ILE A 345 16.24 -8.66 -18.10
C ILE A 345 16.58 -7.26 -17.57
N LEU A 346 15.57 -6.47 -17.15
CA LEU A 346 15.78 -5.13 -16.61
C LEU A 346 16.76 -5.14 -15.42
N LEU A 347 16.59 -6.09 -14.51
CA LEU A 347 17.46 -6.21 -13.34
C LEU A 347 18.91 -6.58 -13.70
N LYS A 348 19.09 -7.63 -14.51
CA LYS A 348 20.41 -8.26 -14.72
C LYS A 348 21.23 -7.60 -15.81
N GLN A 349 20.58 -7.06 -16.85
CA GLN A 349 21.29 -6.48 -18.01
C GLN A 349 21.36 -4.95 -17.93
N TYR A 350 20.28 -4.32 -17.42
CA TYR A 350 20.20 -2.84 -17.36
C TYR A 350 20.40 -2.30 -15.94
N HIS A 351 20.52 -3.16 -14.92
CA HIS A 351 20.63 -2.78 -13.51
C HIS A 351 19.48 -1.87 -13.05
N LEU A 352 18.27 -2.15 -13.53
CA LEU A 352 17.03 -1.46 -13.15
C LEU A 352 16.22 -2.38 -12.24
N GLN A 353 16.16 -2.03 -10.95
CA GLN A 353 15.37 -2.75 -9.95
C GLN A 353 13.94 -2.23 -9.99
N MET A 354 13.04 -2.96 -10.65
CA MET A 354 11.62 -2.62 -10.68
C MET A 354 10.93 -3.01 -9.37
N GLU A 355 9.76 -2.43 -9.12
CA GLU A 355 8.98 -2.74 -7.91
C GLU A 355 8.46 -4.19 -7.93
N MET A 356 7.81 -4.58 -9.02
CA MET A 356 7.33 -5.95 -9.17
C MET A 356 7.17 -6.36 -10.64
N ALA A 357 7.01 -7.67 -10.82
CA ALA A 357 6.53 -8.29 -12.05
C ALA A 357 5.23 -9.04 -11.79
N ALA A 358 4.28 -8.91 -12.70
CA ALA A 358 3.05 -9.67 -12.69
C ALA A 358 2.68 -10.08 -14.13
N GLY A 359 2.12 -11.25 -14.30
CA GLY A 359 1.60 -11.71 -15.60
C GLY A 359 2.47 -11.33 -16.80
N ASN A 360 2.07 -10.28 -17.47
CA ASN A 360 2.68 -9.74 -18.68
C ASN A 360 3.19 -8.29 -18.53
N TYR A 361 3.40 -7.80 -17.31
CA TYR A 361 3.92 -6.44 -17.09
C TYR A 361 4.89 -6.38 -15.91
N VAL A 362 5.62 -5.27 -15.85
CA VAL A 362 6.43 -4.84 -14.70
C VAL A 362 5.99 -3.45 -14.27
N THR A 363 6.09 -3.16 -12.97
CA THR A 363 5.71 -1.88 -12.38
C THR A 363 6.94 -1.13 -11.86
N ALA A 364 7.09 0.14 -12.25
CA ALA A 364 7.97 1.11 -11.61
C ALA A 364 7.14 2.07 -10.75
N ILE A 365 7.65 2.39 -9.57
CA ILE A 365 7.14 3.48 -8.73
C ILE A 365 8.06 4.66 -8.94
N MET A 366 7.50 5.75 -9.46
CA MET A 366 8.23 6.98 -9.72
C MET A 366 7.81 8.06 -8.72
N THR A 367 8.78 8.85 -8.28
CA THR A 367 8.59 9.87 -7.23
C THR A 367 9.30 11.18 -7.60
N CYS A 368 9.13 12.21 -6.79
CA CYS A 368 9.88 13.47 -6.94
C CYS A 368 11.38 13.33 -6.71
N CYS A 369 11.86 12.17 -6.27
CA CYS A 369 13.30 11.89 -6.08
C CYS A 369 13.95 11.24 -7.31
N ASP A 370 13.16 10.89 -8.34
CA ASP A 370 13.73 10.34 -9.56
C ASP A 370 14.48 11.41 -10.36
N THR A 371 15.63 11.03 -10.90
CA THR A 371 16.50 11.91 -11.68
C THR A 371 16.26 11.77 -13.17
N ALA A 372 16.62 12.78 -13.96
CA ALA A 372 16.62 12.70 -15.42
C ALA A 372 17.41 11.49 -15.95
N ASP A 373 18.53 11.11 -15.28
CA ASP A 373 19.30 9.91 -15.61
C ASP A 373 18.48 8.64 -15.39
N GLY A 374 17.72 8.54 -14.28
CA GLY A 374 16.84 7.41 -14.01
C GLY A 374 15.77 7.22 -15.11
N TRP A 375 15.10 8.30 -15.50
CA TRP A 375 14.14 8.31 -16.60
C TRP A 375 14.78 7.92 -17.93
N GLN A 376 15.98 8.43 -18.22
CA GLN A 376 16.73 8.11 -19.43
C GLN A 376 17.11 6.62 -19.47
N ARG A 377 17.64 6.08 -18.40
CA ARG A 377 18.01 4.65 -18.30
C ARG A 377 16.81 3.73 -18.51
N LEU A 378 15.66 4.08 -17.90
CA LEU A 378 14.43 3.31 -18.13
C LEU A 378 14.02 3.35 -19.60
N TRP A 379 14.02 4.52 -20.24
CA TRP A 379 13.72 4.66 -21.65
C TRP A 379 14.65 3.83 -22.54
N ASP A 380 15.97 3.93 -22.34
CA ASP A 380 16.96 3.24 -23.16
C ASP A 380 16.78 1.72 -23.08
N ALA A 381 16.53 1.19 -21.86
CA ALA A 381 16.24 -0.20 -21.67
C ALA A 381 14.95 -0.64 -22.39
N LEU A 382 13.85 0.12 -22.24
CA LEU A 382 12.60 -0.18 -22.92
C LEU A 382 12.76 -0.16 -24.44
N LYS A 383 13.45 0.83 -24.98
CA LYS A 383 13.66 0.98 -26.43
C LYS A 383 14.50 -0.15 -27.00
N GLU A 384 15.61 -0.51 -26.36
CA GLU A 384 16.46 -1.61 -26.79
C GLU A 384 15.72 -2.94 -26.72
N ILE A 385 14.98 -3.21 -25.64
CA ILE A 385 14.18 -4.43 -25.51
C ILE A 385 13.05 -4.47 -26.56
N ASP A 386 12.38 -3.35 -26.83
CA ASP A 386 11.35 -3.24 -27.87
C ASP A 386 11.89 -3.59 -29.25
N ASP A 387 13.14 -3.20 -29.56
CA ASP A 387 13.76 -3.41 -30.86
C ASP A 387 14.18 -4.88 -31.07
N PHE A 388 14.68 -5.58 -30.06
CA PHE A 388 15.13 -6.96 -30.20
C PHE A 388 14.14 -8.04 -29.74
N CYS A 389 13.11 -7.70 -28.95
CA CYS A 389 12.15 -8.73 -28.52
C CYS A 389 11.34 -9.25 -29.70
N VAL A 390 11.14 -10.57 -29.72
CA VAL A 390 10.35 -11.23 -30.76
C VAL A 390 8.87 -10.90 -30.55
N ALA A 391 8.19 -10.52 -31.64
CA ALA A 391 6.74 -10.37 -31.60
C ALA A 391 6.08 -11.71 -31.25
N ALA A 392 4.98 -11.68 -30.53
CA ALA A 392 4.16 -12.85 -30.35
C ALA A 392 3.47 -13.16 -31.67
N ASP A 393 3.61 -14.39 -32.19
CA ASP A 393 2.92 -14.85 -33.40
C ASP A 393 1.40 -14.96 -33.19
N GLU A 394 0.97 -15.05 -31.92
CA GLU A 394 -0.42 -15.00 -31.50
C GLU A 394 -0.59 -13.94 -30.38
N PRO A 395 -1.77 -13.29 -30.27
CA PRO A 395 -2.08 -12.45 -29.11
C PRO A 395 -1.82 -13.26 -27.85
N VAL A 396 -1.25 -12.59 -26.81
CA VAL A 396 -0.86 -13.19 -25.53
C VAL A 396 -1.81 -14.30 -25.18
N GLN A 397 -1.28 -15.54 -25.18
CA GLN A 397 -2.06 -16.71 -24.78
C GLN A 397 -2.77 -16.33 -23.50
N GLU A 398 -4.07 -16.58 -23.39
CA GLU A 398 -4.86 -16.33 -22.16
C GLU A 398 -4.14 -16.81 -20.90
N ASN A 399 -3.22 -17.77 -21.09
CA ASN A 399 -2.33 -18.33 -20.07
C ASN A 399 -1.35 -17.34 -19.42
N ARG A 400 -1.20 -16.10 -19.88
CA ARG A 400 -0.29 -15.10 -19.31
C ARG A 400 -1.02 -13.96 -18.57
N LYS A 401 -2.34 -13.92 -18.64
CA LYS A 401 -3.13 -12.93 -17.91
C LYS A 401 -3.32 -13.38 -16.46
N LEU A 402 -3.26 -12.45 -15.52
CA LEU A 402 -3.77 -12.70 -14.18
C LEU A 402 -5.27 -12.99 -14.27
N LEU A 403 -5.73 -13.91 -13.45
CA LEU A 403 -7.14 -14.27 -13.36
C LEU A 403 -7.84 -13.40 -12.31
N ALA A 404 -9.13 -13.19 -12.51
CA ALA A 404 -9.97 -12.63 -11.44
C ALA A 404 -9.88 -13.52 -10.18
N TYR A 405 -10.04 -12.89 -9.02
CA TYR A 405 -10.09 -13.64 -7.76
C TYR A 405 -11.33 -14.54 -7.76
N PRO A 406 -11.18 -15.84 -7.45
CA PRO A 406 -12.33 -16.72 -7.35
C PRO A 406 -13.26 -16.27 -6.23
N VAL A 407 -14.57 -16.30 -6.47
CA VAL A 407 -15.57 -16.01 -5.45
C VAL A 407 -15.77 -17.25 -4.59
N LEU A 408 -15.26 -17.21 -3.36
CA LEU A 408 -15.25 -18.35 -2.47
C LEU A 408 -16.32 -18.21 -1.36
N LYS A 409 -16.92 -19.34 -1.01
CA LYS A 409 -17.92 -19.37 0.07
C LYS A 409 -17.23 -19.53 1.42
N GLN A 410 -17.50 -18.63 2.36
CA GLN A 410 -17.09 -18.77 3.75
C GLN A 410 -17.90 -19.90 4.40
N GLN A 411 -17.22 -20.92 4.91
CA GLN A 411 -17.83 -22.07 5.61
C GLN A 411 -17.87 -21.85 7.12
N ILE A 412 -16.79 -21.32 7.67
CA ILE A 412 -16.69 -20.90 9.08
C ILE A 412 -15.98 -19.54 9.15
N SER A 413 -16.04 -18.85 10.28
CA SER A 413 -15.41 -17.56 10.43
C SER A 413 -13.89 -17.68 10.20
N LEU A 414 -13.26 -16.61 9.69
CA LEU A 414 -11.80 -16.54 9.53
C LEU A 414 -11.08 -16.79 10.86
N THR A 415 -11.63 -16.28 11.95
CA THR A 415 -11.07 -16.42 13.30
C THR A 415 -11.10 -17.90 13.74
N ASP A 416 -12.26 -18.54 13.63
CA ASP A 416 -12.41 -19.95 14.03
C ASP A 416 -11.55 -20.86 13.16
N ALA A 417 -11.41 -20.56 11.86
CA ALA A 417 -10.55 -21.30 10.95
C ALA A 417 -9.06 -21.19 11.31
N LEU A 418 -8.60 -20.00 11.73
CA LEU A 418 -7.21 -19.82 12.15
C LEU A 418 -6.88 -20.54 13.46
N ASP A 419 -7.87 -20.66 14.38
CA ASP A 419 -7.70 -21.31 15.68
C ASP A 419 -7.97 -22.82 15.64
N ALA A 420 -8.64 -23.35 14.59
CA ALA A 420 -9.00 -24.75 14.46
C ALA A 420 -7.79 -25.67 14.19
N PRO A 421 -7.91 -26.99 14.52
CA PRO A 421 -6.92 -27.99 14.10
C PRO A 421 -6.76 -28.06 12.58
N LYS A 422 -5.54 -28.29 12.12
CA LYS A 422 -5.17 -28.22 10.70
C LYS A 422 -4.55 -29.53 10.21
N ALA A 423 -4.64 -29.77 8.91
CA ALA A 423 -3.95 -30.85 8.18
C ALA A 423 -3.34 -30.30 6.89
N GLN A 424 -2.37 -31.02 6.34
CA GLN A 424 -1.80 -30.75 5.03
C GLN A 424 -2.39 -31.72 4.02
N VAL A 425 -2.74 -31.22 2.84
CA VAL A 425 -3.17 -32.03 1.71
C VAL A 425 -2.46 -31.59 0.43
N PRO A 426 -2.25 -32.47 -0.54
CA PRO A 426 -1.77 -32.06 -1.86
C PRO A 426 -2.72 -31.02 -2.46
N LEU A 427 -2.19 -30.02 -3.17
CA LEU A 427 -2.99 -28.98 -3.83
C LEU A 427 -4.04 -29.58 -4.79
N THR A 428 -3.71 -30.69 -5.45
CA THR A 428 -4.61 -31.42 -6.35
C THR A 428 -5.80 -32.08 -5.67
N GLU A 429 -5.75 -32.27 -4.34
CA GLU A 429 -6.80 -32.89 -3.54
C GLU A 429 -7.55 -31.84 -2.68
N ALA A 430 -7.23 -30.57 -2.85
CA ALA A 430 -7.74 -29.50 -2.00
C ALA A 430 -9.17 -29.04 -2.35
N ALA A 431 -9.62 -29.29 -3.57
CA ALA A 431 -10.97 -28.89 -4.00
C ALA A 431 -12.05 -29.51 -3.10
N GLY A 432 -12.99 -28.68 -2.64
CA GLY A 432 -14.05 -29.06 -1.72
C GLY A 432 -13.68 -28.97 -0.24
N GLN A 433 -12.41 -28.87 0.10
CA GLN A 433 -11.91 -28.70 1.48
C GLN A 433 -12.09 -27.27 1.96
N THR A 434 -12.05 -27.05 3.28
CA THR A 434 -12.07 -25.72 3.89
C THR A 434 -10.64 -25.29 4.24
N ALA A 435 -10.25 -24.11 3.79
CA ALA A 435 -8.89 -23.58 3.99
C ALA A 435 -8.58 -23.33 5.48
N GLY A 436 -7.42 -23.79 5.93
CA GLY A 436 -6.90 -23.58 7.29
C GLY A 436 -5.85 -22.46 7.37
N ALA A 437 -5.39 -21.97 6.23
CA ALA A 437 -4.40 -20.89 6.14
C ALA A 437 -4.64 -20.02 4.91
N PHE A 438 -3.99 -18.86 4.88
CA PHE A 438 -3.99 -17.99 3.70
C PHE A 438 -3.17 -18.60 2.55
N ILE A 439 -3.67 -18.43 1.33
CA ILE A 439 -2.90 -18.65 0.10
C ILE A 439 -2.90 -17.33 -0.64
N ASN A 440 -1.72 -16.69 -0.76
CA ASN A 440 -1.57 -15.34 -1.27
C ASN A 440 -0.73 -15.31 -2.54
N LEU A 441 -1.09 -14.45 -3.49
CA LEU A 441 -0.15 -14.01 -4.52
C LEU A 441 0.73 -12.88 -3.90
N TYR A 442 2.04 -13.01 -4.00
CA TYR A 442 2.98 -12.02 -3.43
C TYR A 442 4.06 -11.62 -4.46
N PRO A 443 4.38 -10.32 -4.64
CA PRO A 443 3.61 -9.15 -4.20
C PRO A 443 2.22 -9.08 -4.84
N PRO A 444 1.26 -8.32 -4.27
CA PRO A 444 1.32 -7.50 -3.06
C PRO A 444 0.88 -8.22 -1.77
N GLY A 445 0.62 -9.51 -1.78
CA GLY A 445 0.15 -10.26 -0.60
C GLY A 445 -1.37 -10.28 -0.47
N ILE A 446 -2.08 -10.28 -1.60
CA ILE A 446 -3.54 -10.39 -1.66
C ILE A 446 -3.95 -11.87 -1.57
N PRO A 447 -4.88 -12.24 -0.68
CA PRO A 447 -5.33 -13.62 -0.56
C PRO A 447 -6.13 -14.08 -1.79
N ILE A 448 -5.67 -15.18 -2.41
CA ILE A 448 -6.47 -15.96 -3.37
C ILE A 448 -7.52 -16.75 -2.58
N VAL A 449 -7.07 -17.37 -1.47
CA VAL A 449 -7.92 -18.10 -0.53
C VAL A 449 -7.65 -17.59 0.88
N ALA A 450 -8.68 -17.32 1.64
CA ALA A 450 -8.59 -16.96 3.06
C ALA A 450 -9.03 -18.13 3.96
N PRO A 451 -8.56 -18.19 5.22
CA PRO A 451 -8.98 -19.22 6.17
C PRO A 451 -10.51 -19.25 6.34
N GLY A 452 -11.05 -20.46 6.40
CA GLY A 452 -12.49 -20.70 6.53
C GLY A 452 -13.27 -20.68 5.22
N GLU A 453 -12.65 -20.33 4.10
CA GLU A 453 -13.26 -20.42 2.78
C GLU A 453 -13.20 -21.84 2.21
N GLN A 454 -14.23 -22.25 1.47
CA GLN A 454 -14.20 -23.49 0.71
C GLN A 454 -13.31 -23.32 -0.53
N ILE A 455 -12.32 -24.17 -0.66
CA ILE A 455 -11.43 -24.19 -1.81
C ILE A 455 -12.18 -24.80 -3.00
N THR A 456 -12.38 -24.04 -4.06
CA THR A 456 -13.01 -24.53 -5.30
C THR A 456 -11.95 -25.07 -6.26
N GLN A 457 -12.39 -25.87 -7.26
CA GLN A 457 -11.49 -26.29 -8.34
C GLN A 457 -10.90 -25.08 -9.08
N GLU A 458 -11.70 -24.04 -9.30
CA GLU A 458 -11.23 -22.76 -9.89
C GLU A 458 -10.08 -22.14 -9.07
N ALA A 459 -10.16 -22.14 -7.74
CA ALA A 459 -9.06 -21.64 -6.89
C ALA A 459 -7.78 -22.48 -7.04
N VAL A 460 -7.93 -23.81 -7.11
CA VAL A 460 -6.79 -24.72 -7.37
C VAL A 460 -6.16 -24.42 -8.74
N ASP A 461 -6.98 -24.21 -9.75
CA ASP A 461 -6.52 -23.91 -11.13
C ASP A 461 -5.78 -22.55 -11.17
N VAL A 462 -6.31 -21.52 -10.49
CA VAL A 462 -5.67 -20.19 -10.36
C VAL A 462 -4.31 -20.32 -9.68
N ILE A 463 -4.22 -21.01 -8.55
CA ILE A 463 -2.99 -21.23 -7.80
C ILE A 463 -1.97 -21.97 -8.66
N THR A 464 -2.38 -23.06 -9.30
CA THR A 464 -1.54 -23.87 -10.17
C THR A 464 -0.97 -23.05 -11.32
N ARG A 465 -1.82 -22.26 -11.96
CA ARG A 465 -1.44 -21.38 -13.07
C ARG A 465 -0.42 -20.32 -12.62
N TYR A 466 -0.61 -19.65 -11.48
CA TYR A 466 0.34 -18.65 -11.00
C TYR A 466 1.71 -19.27 -10.72
N ARG A 467 1.76 -20.49 -10.16
CA ARG A 467 3.00 -21.23 -9.95
C ARG A 467 3.69 -21.61 -11.26
N GLN A 468 2.92 -22.03 -12.28
CA GLN A 468 3.46 -22.30 -13.64
C GLN A 468 4.06 -21.04 -14.29
N MET A 469 3.51 -19.86 -13.97
CA MET A 469 4.06 -18.57 -14.40
C MET A 469 5.28 -18.13 -13.57
N ASN A 470 5.75 -18.95 -12.62
CA ASN A 470 6.80 -18.62 -11.64
C ASN A 470 6.48 -17.37 -10.80
N LEU A 471 5.19 -17.09 -10.55
CA LEU A 471 4.79 -16.07 -9.62
C LEU A 471 4.87 -16.63 -8.18
N PRO A 472 5.34 -15.82 -7.20
CA PRO A 472 5.44 -16.28 -5.82
C PRO A 472 4.06 -16.44 -5.19
N VAL A 473 3.63 -17.68 -4.95
CA VAL A 473 2.42 -18.02 -4.22
C VAL A 473 2.80 -18.49 -2.83
N GLN A 474 2.46 -17.72 -1.82
CA GLN A 474 2.67 -18.06 -0.41
C GLN A 474 1.53 -18.94 0.10
N GLY A 475 1.80 -19.82 1.06
CA GLY A 475 0.82 -20.75 1.63
C GLY A 475 0.68 -22.08 0.89
N VAL A 476 1.53 -22.31 -0.12
CA VAL A 476 1.72 -23.62 -0.78
C VAL A 476 3.16 -24.08 -0.51
N ASP A 477 3.31 -25.17 0.21
CA ASP A 477 4.62 -25.73 0.56
C ASP A 477 4.74 -27.15 -0.02
N HIS A 478 5.78 -27.40 -0.83
CA HIS A 478 6.02 -28.69 -1.51
C HIS A 478 4.74 -29.28 -2.17
N ASP A 479 3.98 -28.46 -2.88
CA ASP A 479 2.69 -28.82 -3.51
C ASP A 479 1.55 -29.17 -2.53
N ALA A 480 1.73 -28.91 -1.25
CA ALA A 480 0.68 -29.07 -0.22
C ALA A 480 0.16 -27.72 0.28
N ILE A 481 -1.08 -27.72 0.73
CA ILE A 481 -1.73 -26.59 1.36
C ILE A 481 -2.37 -26.98 2.70
N THR A 482 -2.59 -25.99 3.53
CA THR A 482 -3.19 -26.19 4.85
C THR A 482 -4.72 -26.11 4.77
N ILE A 483 -5.39 -27.18 5.20
CA ILE A 483 -6.86 -27.26 5.33
C ILE A 483 -7.25 -27.42 6.80
N LEU A 484 -8.52 -27.23 7.09
CA LEU A 484 -9.07 -27.60 8.40
C LEU A 484 -9.16 -29.12 8.51
N LYS A 485 -8.74 -29.64 9.67
CA LYS A 485 -8.94 -31.06 9.97
C LYS A 485 -10.42 -31.25 10.33
N LEU A 486 -11.15 -31.96 9.46
CA LEU A 486 -12.51 -32.39 9.79
C LEU A 486 -12.44 -33.38 10.97
N CYS A 487 -13.21 -33.12 12.01
CA CYS A 487 -13.41 -34.04 13.13
C CYS A 487 -14.31 -35.18 12.73
#